data_dd5582f92504249248a77f0018ad2edf
#
_entry.id   dd5582f92504249248a77f0018ad2edf
#
_cell.length_a   1.000
_cell.length_b   1.000
_cell.length_c   1.000
_cell.angle_alpha   90.00
_cell.angle_beta   90.00
_cell.angle_gamma   90.00
#
_symmetry.space_group_name_H-M   'P 1'
#
loop_
_entity.id
_entity.type
_entity.pdbx_description
1 polymer ?
#
loop_
_entity_poly.entity_id
_entity_poly.type
_entity_poly.pdbx_seq_one_letter_code
_entity_poly.pdbx_strand_id
1 'polypeptide(L)'
;MCRLIFETVKWENGAPCLLPWHQRRVEASIGVHGSDGAPVPDLASVLSACPGPESRGVYKCHITYDTRGRVRRTSFEPYRPRQVQTLTCVEMPGLDFSCKWEDRTGLLAAGAALGCDEEALILRNGMVTDTRHSNVVF
;
A
#
# COMPACT_ATOMS: atom_id res chain seq x y z
N MET A 1 20.42 -6.93 0.96
CA MET A 1 19.56 -5.92 1.61
C MET A 1 18.11 -6.42 1.57
N CYS A 2 17.40 -6.37 2.69
CA CYS A 2 16.00 -6.77 2.69
C CYS A 2 15.14 -5.69 2.03
N ARG A 3 14.30 -6.08 1.07
CA ARG A 3 13.31 -5.17 0.50
C ARG A 3 12.18 -4.94 1.50
N LEU A 4 11.61 -3.76 1.47
CA LEU A 4 10.50 -3.36 2.33
C LEU A 4 9.17 -3.41 1.57
N ILE A 5 8.16 -3.92 2.25
CA ILE A 5 6.79 -4.05 1.78
C ILE A 5 5.91 -3.26 2.76
N PHE A 6 4.79 -2.73 2.31
CA PHE A 6 3.90 -2.00 3.20
C PHE A 6 2.43 -2.32 3.01
N GLU A 7 1.67 -2.09 4.07
CA GLU A 7 0.22 -2.03 4.06
C GLU A 7 -0.26 -0.62 4.39
N THR A 8 -1.38 -0.24 3.78
CA THR A 8 -2.10 0.98 4.12
C THR A 8 -3.49 0.58 4.57
N VAL A 9 -3.72 0.61 5.86
CA VAL A 9 -4.99 0.24 6.48
C VAL A 9 -5.79 1.49 6.80
N LYS A 10 -7.04 1.53 6.37
CA LYS A 10 -7.97 2.57 6.82
C LYS A 10 -8.21 2.36 8.31
N TRP A 11 -7.96 3.39 9.09
CA TRP A 11 -8.25 3.46 10.51
C TRP A 11 -9.37 4.48 10.73
N GLU A 12 -10.49 4.05 11.24
CA GLU A 12 -11.66 4.90 11.38
C GLU A 12 -12.27 4.76 12.76
N ASN A 13 -12.47 5.88 13.44
CA ASN A 13 -13.10 5.93 14.78
C ASN A 13 -12.46 4.95 15.79
N GLY A 14 -11.14 4.88 15.81
CA GLY A 14 -10.38 4.05 16.76
C GLY A 14 -10.21 2.58 16.35
N ALA A 15 -10.57 2.19 15.12
CA ALA A 15 -10.50 0.80 14.68
C ALA A 15 -9.96 0.63 13.24
N PRO A 16 -9.26 -0.47 12.94
CA PRO A 16 -8.84 -0.80 11.58
C PRO A 16 -10.03 -1.33 10.75
N CYS A 17 -10.11 -0.89 9.50
CA CYS A 17 -11.09 -1.40 8.55
C CYS A 17 -10.48 -2.48 7.66
N LEU A 18 -11.26 -3.52 7.35
CA LEU A 18 -10.90 -4.57 6.40
C LEU A 18 -9.58 -5.31 6.74
N LEU A 19 -9.23 -5.39 8.02
CA LEU A 19 -7.97 -5.99 8.48
C LEU A 19 -7.73 -7.41 7.95
N PRO A 20 -8.72 -8.31 7.88
CA PRO A 20 -8.52 -9.66 7.32
C PRO A 20 -8.04 -9.67 5.86
N TRP A 21 -8.45 -8.70 5.04
CA TRP A 21 -7.99 -8.58 3.66
C TRP A 21 -6.54 -8.11 3.57
N HIS A 22 -6.16 -7.18 4.43
CA HIS A 22 -4.77 -6.75 4.57
C HIS A 22 -3.89 -7.90 5.05
N GLN A 23 -4.35 -8.68 6.04
CA GLN A 23 -3.63 -9.85 6.55
C GLN A 23 -3.37 -10.88 5.45
N ARG A 24 -4.38 -11.22 4.64
CA ARG A 24 -4.22 -12.14 3.48
C ARG A 24 -3.17 -11.62 2.49
N ARG A 25 -3.11 -10.31 2.24
CA ARG A 25 -2.09 -9.74 1.35
C ARG A 25 -0.70 -9.83 1.95
N VAL A 26 -0.52 -9.62 3.25
CA VAL A 26 0.74 -9.83 3.97
C VAL A 26 1.19 -11.30 3.84
N GLU A 27 0.29 -12.23 4.08
CA GLU A 27 0.54 -13.68 3.93
C GLU A 27 1.01 -14.01 2.51
N ALA A 28 0.29 -13.53 1.49
CA ALA A 28 0.65 -13.75 0.09
C ALA A 28 2.01 -13.11 -0.25
N SER A 29 2.28 -11.90 0.23
CA SER A 29 3.53 -11.19 -0.03
C SER A 29 4.73 -11.90 0.61
N ILE A 30 4.61 -12.37 1.85
CA ILE A 30 5.65 -13.16 2.51
C ILE A 30 5.79 -14.54 1.86
N GLY A 31 4.69 -15.17 1.46
CA GLY A 31 4.73 -16.46 0.76
C GLY A 31 5.49 -16.43 -0.56
N VAL A 32 5.44 -15.30 -1.28
CA VAL A 32 6.12 -15.15 -2.58
C VAL A 32 7.52 -14.56 -2.46
N HIS A 33 7.71 -13.57 -1.59
CA HIS A 33 8.93 -12.76 -1.50
C HIS A 33 9.70 -12.92 -0.19
N GLY A 34 9.14 -13.64 0.76
CA GLY A 34 9.77 -13.88 2.05
C GLY A 34 11.01 -14.76 1.94
N SER A 35 11.95 -14.60 2.87
CA SER A 35 13.05 -15.53 3.06
C SER A 35 12.51 -16.87 3.56
N ASP A 36 13.24 -17.95 3.31
CA ASP A 36 12.84 -19.28 3.79
C ASP A 36 12.55 -19.26 5.30
N GLY A 37 11.37 -19.73 5.68
CA GLY A 37 10.92 -19.76 7.08
C GLY A 37 10.63 -18.38 7.69
N ALA A 38 10.48 -17.32 6.88
CA ALA A 38 10.13 -16.00 7.39
C ALA A 38 8.75 -16.05 8.08
N PRO A 39 8.62 -15.52 9.31
CA PRO A 39 7.33 -15.43 9.97
C PRO A 39 6.44 -14.43 9.22
N VAL A 40 5.15 -14.71 9.20
CA VAL A 40 4.15 -13.76 8.68
C VAL A 40 3.79 -12.77 9.78
N PRO A 41 3.93 -11.45 9.57
CA PRO A 41 3.45 -10.48 10.55
C PRO A 41 1.95 -10.63 10.80
N ASP A 42 1.55 -10.72 12.06
CA ASP A 42 0.15 -10.67 12.46
C ASP A 42 -0.27 -9.22 12.70
N LEU A 43 -1.03 -8.66 11.78
CA LEU A 43 -1.42 -7.25 11.81
C LEU A 43 -2.29 -6.90 13.03
N ALA A 44 -3.08 -7.85 13.54
CA ALA A 44 -3.89 -7.63 14.74
C ALA A 44 -2.99 -7.40 15.96
N SER A 45 -1.97 -8.24 16.13
CA SER A 45 -0.97 -8.09 17.20
C SER A 45 -0.16 -6.80 17.05
N VAL A 46 0.24 -6.46 15.82
CA VAL A 46 0.97 -5.20 15.54
C VAL A 46 0.16 -3.98 15.95
N LEU A 47 -1.12 -3.95 15.58
CA LEU A 47 -2.00 -2.81 15.91
C LEU A 47 -2.41 -2.78 17.38
N SER A 48 -2.48 -3.93 18.06
CA SER A 48 -2.69 -3.99 19.50
C SER A 48 -1.48 -3.42 20.28
N ALA A 49 -0.27 -3.66 19.77
CA ALA A 49 0.95 -3.14 20.37
C ALA A 49 1.21 -1.65 20.04
N CYS A 50 0.68 -1.17 18.93
CA CYS A 50 0.80 0.21 18.46
C CYS A 50 -0.57 0.73 18.02
N PRO A 51 -1.49 1.00 18.96
CA PRO A 51 -2.84 1.44 18.62
C PRO A 51 -2.83 2.83 18.00
N GLY A 52 -3.74 3.02 17.06
CA GLY A 52 -3.95 4.31 16.40
C GLY A 52 -4.77 5.29 17.24
N PRO A 53 -5.01 6.49 16.71
CA PRO A 53 -5.82 7.50 17.37
C PRO A 53 -7.24 6.99 17.69
N GLU A 54 -7.72 7.27 18.89
CA GLU A 54 -9.10 7.00 19.32
C GLU A 54 -10.08 8.08 18.86
N SER A 55 -9.55 9.24 18.43
CA SER A 55 -10.36 10.36 17.98
C SER A 55 -11.22 10.01 16.76
N ARG A 56 -12.37 10.65 16.65
CA ARG A 56 -13.21 10.54 15.46
C ARG A 56 -12.46 11.02 14.23
N GLY A 57 -12.65 10.31 13.12
CA GLY A 57 -12.05 10.65 11.84
C GLY A 57 -11.48 9.45 11.12
N VAL A 58 -10.90 9.73 9.97
CA VAL A 58 -10.27 8.72 9.14
C VAL A 58 -8.77 8.98 9.11
N TYR A 59 -8.01 7.95 9.39
CA TYR A 59 -6.56 7.97 9.35
C TYR A 59 -6.05 6.91 8.39
N LYS A 60 -4.89 7.16 7.83
CA LYS A 60 -4.11 6.19 7.09
C LYS A 60 -3.11 5.57 8.06
N CYS A 61 -3.29 4.30 8.37
CA CYS A 61 -2.30 3.51 9.09
C CYS A 61 -1.34 2.89 8.08
N HIS A 62 -0.06 3.25 8.16
CA HIS A 62 0.99 2.75 7.30
C HIS A 62 1.86 1.78 8.10
N ILE A 63 1.91 0.52 7.68
CA ILE A 63 2.68 -0.55 8.32
C ILE A 63 3.72 -1.04 7.32
N THR A 64 5.00 -0.87 7.64
CA THR A 64 6.12 -1.35 6.82
C THR A 64 6.74 -2.58 7.46
N TYR A 65 7.00 -3.60 6.66
CA TYR A 65 7.67 -4.84 7.07
C TYR A 65 8.67 -5.29 6.00
N ASP A 66 9.63 -6.10 6.38
CA ASP A 66 10.64 -6.61 5.45
C ASP A 66 10.35 -8.05 4.99
N THR A 67 11.10 -8.52 4.00
CA THR A 67 11.00 -9.89 3.47
C THR A 67 11.43 -10.97 4.47
N ARG A 68 11.89 -10.60 5.66
CA ARG A 68 12.13 -11.51 6.78
C ARG A 68 10.96 -11.56 7.76
N GLY A 69 9.83 -10.92 7.41
CA GLY A 69 8.63 -10.88 8.23
C GLY A 69 8.74 -9.98 9.47
N ARG A 70 9.69 -9.05 9.52
CA ARG A 70 9.87 -8.14 10.65
C ARG A 70 9.16 -6.82 10.35
N VAL A 71 8.24 -6.42 11.23
CA VAL A 71 7.65 -5.09 11.19
C VAL A 71 8.72 -4.05 11.51
N ARG A 72 8.86 -3.06 10.65
CA ARG A 72 9.87 -2.00 10.75
C ARG A 72 9.30 -0.68 11.25
N ARG A 73 8.07 -0.40 10.87
CA ARG A 73 7.42 0.87 11.22
C ARG A 73 5.92 0.73 11.18
N THR A 74 5.25 1.39 12.12
CA THR A 74 3.81 1.64 12.11
C THR A 74 3.58 3.12 12.36
N SER A 75 2.80 3.78 11.53
CA SER A 75 2.49 5.20 11.67
C SER A 75 1.05 5.50 11.25
N PHE A 76 0.51 6.57 11.82
CA PHE A 76 -0.84 7.05 11.54
C PHE A 76 -0.78 8.50 11.11
N GLU A 77 -1.51 8.84 10.04
CA GLU A 77 -1.68 10.20 9.60
C GLU A 77 -3.14 10.46 9.22
N PRO A 78 -3.69 11.66 9.48
CA PRO A 78 -5.04 12.01 9.04
C PRO A 78 -5.17 11.78 7.54
N TYR A 79 -6.25 11.09 7.14
CA TYR A 79 -6.49 10.83 5.72
C TYR A 79 -7.22 12.02 5.08
N ARG A 80 -6.64 12.51 4.01
CA ARG A 80 -7.22 13.54 3.15
C ARG A 80 -7.34 12.99 1.74
N PRO A 81 -8.57 12.74 1.23
CA PRO A 81 -8.77 12.29 -0.14
C PRO A 81 -8.19 13.29 -1.13
N ARG A 82 -7.49 12.79 -2.14
CA ARG A 82 -7.09 13.62 -3.27
C ARG A 82 -8.30 13.90 -4.16
N GLN A 83 -8.38 15.10 -4.67
CA GLN A 83 -9.34 15.46 -5.71
C GLN A 83 -8.70 15.14 -7.07
N VAL A 84 -9.13 14.02 -7.67
CA VAL A 84 -8.67 13.60 -9.00
C VAL A 84 -9.78 13.88 -9.99
N GLN A 85 -9.47 14.63 -11.04
CA GLN A 85 -10.42 15.00 -12.09
C GLN A 85 -10.11 14.32 -13.42
N THR A 86 -8.85 13.95 -13.64
CA THR A 86 -8.39 13.37 -14.90
C THR A 86 -7.56 12.12 -14.63
N LEU A 87 -7.84 11.06 -15.40
CA LEU A 87 -6.99 9.88 -15.49
C LEU A 87 -6.23 9.91 -16.82
N THR A 88 -4.91 9.87 -16.74
CA THR A 88 -4.03 9.83 -17.91
C THR A 88 -3.44 8.43 -18.02
N CYS A 89 -3.69 7.77 -19.16
CA CYS A 89 -3.12 6.44 -19.44
C CYS A 89 -1.60 6.54 -19.64
N VAL A 90 -0.85 5.73 -18.91
CA VAL A 90 0.62 5.68 -18.98
C VAL A 90 1.06 4.24 -19.12
N GLU A 91 1.72 3.90 -20.20
CA GLU A 91 2.26 2.55 -20.43
C GLU A 91 3.57 2.37 -19.65
N MET A 92 3.61 1.43 -18.72
CA MET A 92 4.75 1.15 -17.84
C MET A 92 5.03 -0.36 -17.75
N PRO A 93 5.62 -0.98 -18.78
CA PRO A 93 5.75 -2.44 -18.86
C PRO A 93 6.68 -3.05 -17.81
N GLY A 94 7.62 -2.26 -17.29
CA GLY A 94 8.67 -2.74 -16.36
C GLY A 94 8.33 -2.66 -14.88
N LEU A 95 7.11 -2.21 -14.49
CA LEU A 95 6.75 -2.12 -13.09
C LEU A 95 6.42 -3.48 -12.47
N ASP A 96 6.94 -3.70 -11.26
CA ASP A 96 6.67 -4.88 -10.45
C ASP A 96 5.50 -4.63 -9.49
N PHE A 97 4.36 -5.24 -9.78
CA PHE A 97 3.14 -5.20 -8.95
C PHE A 97 2.93 -6.48 -8.14
N SER A 98 3.95 -7.35 -8.03
CA SER A 98 3.83 -8.64 -7.34
C SER A 98 3.55 -8.50 -5.83
N CYS A 99 3.94 -7.38 -5.25
CA CYS A 99 3.50 -6.96 -3.92
C CYS A 99 3.56 -5.42 -3.78
N LYS A 100 3.16 -4.91 -2.63
CA LYS A 100 3.13 -3.48 -2.35
C LYS A 100 4.48 -3.01 -1.81
N TRP A 101 5.45 -2.83 -2.71
CA TRP A 101 6.81 -2.39 -2.36
C TRP A 101 6.83 -0.99 -1.76
N GLU A 102 7.65 -0.78 -0.71
CA GLU A 102 7.86 0.54 -0.10
C GLU A 102 8.61 1.48 -1.07
N ASP A 103 9.53 0.97 -1.86
CA ASP A 103 10.15 1.72 -2.95
C ASP A 103 9.14 1.90 -4.09
N ARG A 104 8.61 3.10 -4.17
CA ARG A 104 7.62 3.51 -5.17
C ARG A 104 8.20 4.39 -6.27
N THR A 105 9.51 4.50 -6.37
CA THR A 105 10.18 5.39 -7.34
C THR A 105 9.70 5.15 -8.76
N GLY A 106 9.66 3.89 -9.20
CA GLY A 106 9.17 3.53 -10.53
C GLY A 106 7.69 3.87 -10.74
N LEU A 107 6.86 3.62 -9.73
CA LEU A 107 5.43 3.91 -9.78
C LEU A 107 5.16 5.43 -9.80
N LEU A 108 5.89 6.20 -9.00
CA LEU A 108 5.76 7.65 -8.95
C LEU A 108 6.24 8.32 -10.25
N ALA A 109 7.23 7.72 -10.91
CA ALA A 109 7.72 8.20 -12.21
C ALA A 109 6.62 8.21 -13.30
N ALA A 110 5.64 7.31 -13.21
CA ALA A 110 4.50 7.29 -14.13
C ALA A 110 3.69 8.60 -14.11
N GLY A 111 3.76 9.37 -13.04
CA GLY A 111 3.03 10.63 -12.91
C GLY A 111 3.91 11.86 -12.83
N ALA A 112 5.20 11.76 -13.18
CA ALA A 112 6.15 12.87 -13.04
C ALA A 112 5.76 14.12 -13.84
N ALA A 113 5.04 13.96 -14.95
CA ALA A 113 4.59 15.07 -15.82
C ALA A 113 3.13 15.48 -15.59
N LEU A 114 2.44 14.85 -14.61
CA LEU A 114 1.02 15.10 -14.37
C LEU A 114 0.78 16.25 -13.37
N GLY A 115 -0.35 16.92 -13.54
CA GLY A 115 -0.81 17.97 -12.61
C GLY A 115 -1.29 17.40 -11.27
N CYS A 116 -1.60 18.31 -10.35
CA CYS A 116 -2.03 17.93 -8.98
C CYS A 116 -3.41 17.26 -8.92
N ASP A 117 -4.28 17.51 -9.90
CA ASP A 117 -5.62 16.95 -10.07
C ASP A 117 -5.67 15.78 -11.05
N GLU A 118 -4.49 15.34 -11.54
CA GLU A 118 -4.35 14.21 -12.45
C GLU A 118 -3.80 12.98 -11.74
N GLU A 119 -4.25 11.81 -12.18
CA GLU A 119 -3.73 10.52 -11.74
C GLU A 119 -3.34 9.65 -12.93
N ALA A 120 -2.23 8.92 -12.81
CA ALA A 120 -1.84 7.96 -13.83
C ALA A 120 -2.68 6.69 -13.72
N LEU A 121 -3.33 6.31 -14.81
CA LEU A 121 -3.86 4.98 -15.02
C LEU A 121 -2.79 4.15 -15.72
N ILE A 122 -2.18 3.25 -14.98
CA ILE A 122 -1.00 2.52 -15.44
C ILE A 122 -1.41 1.32 -16.26
N LEU A 123 -0.84 1.24 -17.45
CA LEU A 123 -1.06 0.14 -18.39
C LEU A 123 0.20 -0.72 -18.51
N ARG A 124 -0.01 -2.00 -18.75
CA ARG A 124 1.01 -2.94 -19.20
C ARG A 124 0.46 -3.77 -20.36
N ASN A 125 1.09 -3.66 -21.51
CA ASN A 125 0.63 -4.32 -22.75
C ASN A 125 -0.84 -3.96 -23.09
N GLY A 126 -1.20 -2.69 -22.94
CA GLY A 126 -2.56 -2.19 -23.17
C GLY A 126 -3.59 -2.57 -22.12
N MET A 127 -3.21 -3.27 -21.06
CA MET A 127 -4.11 -3.69 -19.97
C MET A 127 -3.92 -2.81 -18.75
N VAL A 128 -5.03 -2.39 -18.15
CA VAL A 128 -5.01 -1.63 -16.88
C VAL A 128 -4.44 -2.51 -15.77
N THR A 129 -3.48 -1.98 -15.03
CA THR A 129 -2.86 -2.67 -13.89
C THR A 129 -3.14 -1.98 -12.57
N ASP A 130 -2.90 -0.67 -12.46
CA ASP A 130 -3.02 0.07 -11.21
C ASP A 130 -3.09 1.59 -11.48
N THR A 131 -3.19 2.36 -10.42
CA THR A 131 -2.87 3.79 -10.37
C THR A 131 -1.70 4.01 -9.41
N ARG A 132 -1.22 5.26 -9.30
CA ARG A 132 -0.16 5.57 -8.32
C ARG A 132 -0.66 5.49 -6.87
N HIS A 133 -1.90 5.88 -6.60
CA HIS A 133 -2.39 6.09 -5.23
C HIS A 133 -3.78 5.52 -4.95
N SER A 134 -4.56 5.18 -5.97
CA SER A 134 -5.97 4.83 -5.84
C SER A 134 -6.25 3.41 -6.31
N ASN A 135 -7.35 2.83 -5.87
CA ASN A 135 -7.89 1.61 -6.45
C ASN A 135 -8.68 1.93 -7.72
N VAL A 136 -8.68 1.00 -8.66
CA VAL A 136 -9.49 1.10 -9.88
C VAL A 136 -10.66 0.12 -9.76
N VAL A 137 -11.86 0.62 -10.03
CA VAL A 137 -13.09 -0.19 -10.02
C VAL A 137 -13.81 0.05 -11.34
N PHE A 138 -14.28 -1.02 -11.99
CA PHE A 138 -15.04 -1.01 -13.24
C PHE A 138 -16.47 -1.46 -13.02
#